data_e379fbf0ecf821bb05cc2662b11ee85a
#
_entry.id   e379fbf0ecf821bb05cc2662b11ee85a
#
_cell.length_a   1.000
_cell.length_b   1.000
_cell.length_c   1.000
_cell.angle_alpha   90.00
_cell.angle_beta   90.00
_cell.angle_gamma   90.00
#
_symmetry.space_group_name_H-M   'P 1'
#
loop_
_entity.id
_entity.type
_entity.pdbx_description
1 polymer ?
#
loop_
_entity_poly.entity_id
_entity_poly.type
_entity_poly.pdbx_seq_one_letter_code
_entity_poly.pdbx_strand_id
1 'polypeptide(L)'
;AYLEPVSREGLMVLLACSDPAVASVAPFGGTRPVFTPDPIAIGIPTSGDPVMIDVSASVTTNGMSARLKAAGERGAQQWWLDAQGRPTDDPAVIFAQPPGTILPLGGLDAGHKGYGLALMIEALTGGLAGHGRADPPDGWGATVYLQLYDPAAFAGADAFTGQTDWIVAASHRPVPRDPQRPVRVPGERGLARKRGAPRSTPTSASCSIAPSARTRRSSTRSPSAGCSSRPPT
;
A
#
# COMPACT_ATOMS: atom_id res chain seq x y z
N ALA A 1 -10.54 -2.49 -5.14
CA ALA A 1 -11.92 -2.01 -5.23
C ALA A 1 -11.99 -0.57 -5.78
N TYR A 2 -11.05 0.30 -5.42
CA TYR A 2 -11.10 1.74 -5.74
C TYR A 2 -10.52 2.08 -7.11
N LEU A 3 -9.58 1.31 -7.64
CA LEU A 3 -8.89 1.62 -8.89
C LEU A 3 -9.80 1.54 -10.11
N GLU A 4 -10.56 0.43 -10.22
CA GLU A 4 -11.37 0.16 -11.41
C GLU A 4 -12.40 1.26 -11.73
N PRO A 5 -13.25 1.72 -10.78
CA PRO A 5 -14.23 2.76 -11.08
C PRO A 5 -13.58 4.05 -11.60
N VAL A 6 -12.51 4.50 -10.94
CA VAL A 6 -11.81 5.72 -11.31
C VAL A 6 -11.16 5.61 -12.70
N SER A 7 -10.51 4.46 -12.97
CA SER A 7 -9.85 4.28 -14.27
C SER A 7 -10.84 4.10 -15.43
N ARG A 8 -12.05 3.63 -15.16
CA ARG A 8 -13.12 3.56 -16.18
C ARG A 8 -13.71 4.93 -16.53
N GLU A 9 -13.57 5.91 -15.63
CA GLU A 9 -13.89 7.32 -15.91
C GLU A 9 -12.74 8.06 -16.66
N GLY A 10 -11.71 7.35 -17.08
CA GLY A 10 -10.59 7.91 -17.84
C GLY A 10 -9.50 8.55 -16.98
N LEU A 11 -9.57 8.46 -15.65
CA LEU A 11 -8.58 9.02 -14.74
C LEU A 11 -7.54 7.98 -14.34
N MET A 12 -6.25 8.35 -14.33
CA MET A 12 -5.22 7.55 -13.71
C MET A 12 -5.24 7.81 -12.19
N VAL A 13 -5.19 6.75 -11.40
CA VAL A 13 -5.23 6.84 -9.93
C VAL A 13 -4.00 6.18 -9.32
N LEU A 14 -3.36 6.89 -8.40
CA LEU A 14 -2.29 6.38 -7.53
C LEU A 14 -2.79 6.36 -6.10
N LEU A 15 -2.68 5.21 -5.44
CA LEU A 15 -3.05 5.00 -4.05
C LEU A 15 -1.87 4.34 -3.33
N ALA A 16 -1.42 4.93 -2.24
CA ALA A 16 -0.43 4.33 -1.35
C ALA A 16 -0.93 4.39 0.09
N CYS A 17 -0.56 3.42 0.92
CA CYS A 17 -0.86 3.50 2.33
C CYS A 17 0.24 2.84 3.18
N SER A 18 0.33 3.30 4.42
CA SER A 18 1.17 2.70 5.46
C SER A 18 0.39 2.65 6.77
N ASP A 19 0.71 1.67 7.62
CA ASP A 19 0.27 1.61 9.01
C ASP A 19 1.47 1.94 9.93
N PRO A 20 1.56 3.15 10.46
CA PRO A 20 2.70 3.58 11.25
C PRO A 20 2.85 2.85 12.59
N ALA A 21 1.80 2.21 13.12
CA ALA A 21 1.84 1.45 14.37
C ALA A 21 2.44 0.06 14.20
N VAL A 22 2.53 -0.46 12.97
CA VAL A 22 3.03 -1.82 12.69
C VAL A 22 4.38 -1.78 12.01
N ALA A 23 5.33 -2.57 12.51
CA ALA A 23 6.62 -2.81 11.88
C ALA A 23 6.80 -4.31 11.65
N SER A 24 6.97 -4.74 10.40
CA SER A 24 7.13 -6.13 10.01
C SER A 24 8.16 -6.37 8.90
N VAL A 25 8.60 -5.31 8.22
CA VAL A 25 9.56 -5.38 7.11
C VAL A 25 10.85 -4.65 7.48
N ALA A 26 12.00 -5.33 7.32
CA ALA A 26 13.30 -4.71 7.57
C ALA A 26 13.75 -3.81 6.40
N PRO A 27 14.55 -2.78 6.66
CA PRO A 27 15.37 -2.15 5.62
C PRO A 27 16.26 -3.18 4.94
N PHE A 28 16.64 -2.95 3.68
CA PHE A 28 17.60 -3.84 3.00
C PHE A 28 18.95 -3.85 3.75
N GLY A 29 19.42 -5.06 4.07
CA GLY A 29 20.62 -5.27 4.91
C GLY A 29 20.37 -5.20 6.41
N GLY A 30 19.18 -4.81 6.86
CA GLY A 30 18.78 -4.82 8.26
C GLY A 30 18.19 -6.16 8.70
N THR A 31 18.17 -6.40 10.00
CA THR A 31 17.63 -7.63 10.61
C THR A 31 16.43 -7.36 11.51
N ARG A 32 16.03 -6.09 11.66
CA ARG A 32 14.88 -5.68 12.47
C ARG A 32 13.86 -4.94 11.63
N PRO A 33 12.55 -5.16 11.88
CA PRO A 33 11.51 -4.49 11.13
C PRO A 33 11.45 -3.00 11.47
N VAL A 34 11.20 -2.18 10.44
CA VAL A 34 10.97 -0.73 10.53
C VAL A 34 9.69 -0.35 9.80
N PHE A 35 9.39 -1.03 8.68
CA PHE A 35 8.28 -0.72 7.78
C PHE A 35 7.13 -1.72 7.93
N THR A 36 5.96 -1.38 7.39
CA THR A 36 4.95 -2.37 7.03
C THR A 36 5.24 -2.88 5.60
N PRO A 37 4.41 -3.77 5.03
CA PRO A 37 4.48 -4.11 3.62
C PRO A 37 4.32 -2.93 2.65
N ASP A 38 3.82 -1.79 3.08
CA ASP A 38 3.71 -0.53 2.34
C ASP A 38 3.14 -0.73 0.93
N PRO A 39 1.83 -0.99 0.80
CA PRO A 39 1.23 -1.22 -0.50
C PRO A 39 1.11 0.07 -1.31
N ILE A 40 1.33 -0.07 -2.61
CA ILE A 40 1.06 0.95 -3.62
C ILE A 40 0.23 0.34 -4.74
N ALA A 41 -0.79 1.07 -5.17
CA ALA A 41 -1.70 0.62 -6.20
C ALA A 41 -1.90 1.71 -7.26
N ILE A 42 -1.95 1.31 -8.53
CA ILE A 42 -2.14 2.23 -9.66
C ILE A 42 -3.22 1.65 -10.56
N GLY A 43 -4.20 2.50 -10.91
CA GLY A 43 -5.16 2.23 -11.96
C GLY A 43 -4.85 3.09 -13.18
N ILE A 44 -4.72 2.47 -14.34
CA ILE A 44 -4.34 3.11 -15.59
C ILE A 44 -5.46 2.93 -16.60
N PRO A 45 -6.09 4.00 -17.10
CA PRO A 45 -7.13 3.91 -18.13
C PRO A 45 -6.56 3.40 -19.46
N THR A 46 -7.40 2.64 -20.16
CA THR A 46 -7.21 2.18 -21.54
C THR A 46 -8.53 2.30 -22.27
N SER A 47 -8.57 2.06 -23.58
CA SER A 47 -9.85 1.98 -24.32
C SER A 47 -10.67 0.73 -23.95
N GLY A 48 -10.04 -0.28 -23.34
CA GLY A 48 -10.65 -1.52 -22.89
C GLY A 48 -10.75 -1.64 -21.38
N ASP A 49 -10.24 -2.77 -20.85
CA ASP A 49 -10.12 -2.96 -19.40
C ASP A 49 -8.92 -2.18 -18.85
N PRO A 50 -9.07 -1.44 -17.75
CA PRO A 50 -7.97 -0.72 -17.15
C PRO A 50 -6.87 -1.66 -16.65
N VAL A 51 -5.63 -1.23 -16.73
CA VAL A 51 -4.51 -1.91 -16.05
C VAL A 51 -4.58 -1.56 -14.57
N MET A 52 -4.58 -2.57 -13.70
CA MET A 52 -4.63 -2.39 -12.26
C MET A 52 -3.43 -3.06 -11.60
N ILE A 53 -2.51 -2.24 -11.11
CA ILE A 53 -1.32 -2.69 -10.37
C ILE A 53 -1.64 -2.55 -8.88
N ASP A 54 -1.33 -3.58 -8.10
CA ASP A 54 -1.45 -3.58 -6.65
C ASP A 54 -0.30 -4.44 -6.10
N VAL A 55 0.67 -3.79 -5.54
CA VAL A 55 1.91 -4.41 -5.07
C VAL A 55 2.29 -3.86 -3.71
N SER A 56 3.03 -4.65 -2.93
CA SER A 56 3.68 -4.19 -1.70
C SER A 56 5.17 -3.96 -1.93
N ALA A 57 5.75 -3.09 -1.11
CA ALA A 57 7.19 -2.86 -1.06
C ALA A 57 7.97 -4.04 -0.44
N SER A 58 7.28 -5.12 -0.06
CA SER A 58 7.84 -6.35 0.51
C SER A 58 7.56 -7.57 -0.37
N VAL A 59 8.33 -8.63 -0.20
CA VAL A 59 8.16 -9.88 -0.97
C VAL A 59 6.87 -10.63 -0.62
N THR A 60 6.34 -10.41 0.57
CA THR A 60 5.06 -10.97 1.06
C THR A 60 4.43 -10.00 2.04
N THR A 61 3.22 -10.28 2.49
CA THR A 61 2.47 -9.42 3.42
C THR A 61 2.24 -10.08 4.77
N ASN A 62 1.89 -9.30 5.80
CA ASN A 62 1.49 -9.80 7.11
C ASN A 62 0.32 -10.79 7.00
N GLY A 63 -0.69 -10.44 6.18
CA GLY A 63 -1.85 -11.30 5.96
C GLY A 63 -1.51 -12.62 5.27
N MET A 64 -0.59 -12.61 4.28
CA MET A 64 -0.11 -13.83 3.64
C MET A 64 0.68 -14.70 4.62
N SER A 65 1.57 -14.09 5.40
CA SER A 65 2.36 -14.79 6.42
C SER A 65 1.45 -15.46 7.47
N ALA A 66 0.42 -14.74 7.95
CA ALA A 66 -0.56 -15.29 8.88
C ALA A 66 -1.33 -16.48 8.29
N ARG A 67 -1.73 -16.37 7.01
CA ARG A 67 -2.46 -17.44 6.29
C ARG A 67 -1.60 -18.68 6.12
N LEU A 68 -0.35 -18.54 5.66
CA LEU A 68 0.58 -19.66 5.50
C LEU A 68 0.85 -20.35 6.85
N LYS A 69 1.12 -19.56 7.91
CA LYS A 69 1.28 -20.09 9.27
C LYS A 69 0.06 -20.89 9.72
N ALA A 70 -1.14 -20.35 9.53
CA ALA A 70 -2.38 -21.03 9.93
C ALA A 70 -2.63 -22.33 9.15
N ALA A 71 -2.20 -22.39 7.89
CA ALA A 71 -2.26 -23.58 7.05
C ALA A 71 -1.12 -24.59 7.32
N GLY A 72 -0.13 -24.25 8.15
CA GLY A 72 1.08 -25.07 8.33
C GLY A 72 1.98 -25.10 7.09
N GLU A 73 1.82 -24.12 6.19
CA GLU A 73 2.55 -24.01 4.92
C GLU A 73 3.78 -23.11 5.06
N ARG A 74 4.74 -23.34 4.18
CA ARG A 74 5.95 -22.54 4.08
C ARG A 74 5.89 -21.61 2.87
N GLY A 75 6.76 -20.58 2.87
CA GLY A 75 6.95 -19.72 1.71
C GLY A 75 7.56 -20.49 0.54
N ALA A 76 7.25 -20.06 -0.68
CA ALA A 76 7.85 -20.63 -1.89
C ALA A 76 9.36 -20.35 -2.01
N GLN A 77 9.85 -19.39 -1.23
CA GLN A 77 11.26 -19.00 -1.13
C GLN A 77 11.52 -18.49 0.30
N GLN A 78 12.77 -18.13 0.59
CA GLN A 78 13.15 -17.48 1.84
C GLN A 78 12.70 -16.01 1.84
N TRP A 79 11.46 -15.78 2.27
CA TRP A 79 10.84 -14.46 2.30
C TRP A 79 11.02 -13.71 3.61
N TRP A 80 11.55 -14.39 4.62
CA TRP A 80 11.70 -13.84 5.96
C TRP A 80 13.13 -14.00 6.47
N LEU A 81 13.47 -13.21 7.49
CA LEU A 81 14.60 -13.44 8.37
C LEU A 81 14.08 -13.85 9.75
N ASP A 82 14.73 -14.78 10.40
CA ASP A 82 14.48 -15.07 11.80
C ASP A 82 15.03 -13.95 12.72
N ALA A 83 14.81 -14.07 14.02
CA ALA A 83 15.27 -13.08 15.00
C ALA A 83 16.80 -12.91 15.06
N GLN A 84 17.57 -13.86 14.49
CA GLN A 84 19.02 -13.81 14.36
C GLN A 84 19.47 -13.26 12.98
N GLY A 85 18.52 -12.87 12.13
CA GLY A 85 18.80 -12.35 10.79
C GLY A 85 19.10 -13.43 9.74
N ARG A 86 18.82 -14.70 10.02
CA ARG A 86 19.04 -15.80 9.07
C ARG A 86 17.85 -15.95 8.15
N PRO A 87 18.07 -16.09 6.82
CA PRO A 87 17.00 -16.31 5.86
C PRO A 87 16.22 -17.59 6.14
N THR A 88 14.89 -17.51 6.02
CA THR A 88 13.99 -18.65 6.23
C THR A 88 12.75 -18.58 5.36
N ASP A 89 12.13 -19.73 5.09
CA ASP A 89 10.83 -19.88 4.43
C ASP A 89 9.68 -20.06 5.44
N ASP A 90 9.97 -20.01 6.76
CA ASP A 90 8.99 -20.18 7.82
C ASP A 90 8.26 -18.86 8.13
N PRO A 91 6.94 -18.73 7.80
CA PRO A 91 6.18 -17.54 8.11
C PRO A 91 5.97 -17.32 9.63
N ALA A 92 6.18 -18.33 10.47
CA ALA A 92 5.95 -18.24 11.91
C ALA A 92 6.93 -17.28 12.60
N VAL A 93 8.09 -17.01 11.99
CA VAL A 93 9.15 -16.18 12.59
C VAL A 93 8.71 -14.75 12.88
N ILE A 94 7.82 -14.15 12.10
CA ILE A 94 7.34 -12.78 12.38
C ILE A 94 6.36 -12.70 13.55
N PHE A 95 5.88 -13.84 14.04
CA PHE A 95 4.99 -13.95 15.20
C PHE A 95 5.69 -14.47 16.43
N ALA A 96 7.01 -14.70 16.36
CA ALA A 96 7.84 -15.17 17.47
C ALA A 96 8.22 -14.02 18.42
N GLN A 97 8.84 -14.37 19.55
CA GLN A 97 9.42 -13.44 20.51
C GLN A 97 10.88 -13.82 20.79
N PRO A 98 11.86 -13.02 20.39
CA PRO A 98 11.73 -11.79 19.59
C PRO A 98 11.29 -12.09 18.14
N PRO A 99 10.61 -11.14 17.46
CA PRO A 99 10.10 -11.37 16.13
C PRO A 99 11.22 -11.36 15.08
N GLY A 100 11.02 -12.16 14.03
CA GLY A 100 11.72 -12.03 12.78
C GLY A 100 11.13 -10.91 11.91
N THR A 101 11.51 -10.87 10.63
CA THR A 101 11.07 -9.81 9.71
C THR A 101 10.82 -10.34 8.29
N ILE A 102 9.97 -9.66 7.56
CA ILE A 102 9.76 -9.87 6.12
C ILE A 102 10.86 -9.14 5.35
N LEU A 103 11.30 -9.72 4.24
CA LEU A 103 12.25 -9.08 3.33
C LEU A 103 11.54 -8.05 2.43
N PRO A 104 12.21 -6.94 2.07
CA PRO A 104 11.70 -6.02 1.07
C PRO A 104 11.60 -6.68 -0.31
N LEU A 105 10.78 -6.12 -1.19
CA LEU A 105 10.58 -6.60 -2.56
C LEU A 105 11.94 -6.69 -3.30
N GLY A 106 12.21 -7.85 -3.87
CA GLY A 106 13.50 -8.22 -4.44
C GLY A 106 14.31 -9.13 -3.53
N GLY A 107 13.87 -9.35 -2.28
CA GLY A 107 14.44 -10.35 -1.37
C GLY A 107 15.88 -10.07 -0.96
N LEU A 108 16.67 -11.14 -0.84
CA LEU A 108 18.06 -11.06 -0.37
C LEU A 108 18.98 -10.34 -1.38
N ASP A 109 18.76 -10.51 -2.67
CA ASP A 109 19.68 -10.01 -3.70
C ASP A 109 19.34 -8.60 -4.18
N ALA A 110 18.06 -8.31 -4.40
CA ALA A 110 17.58 -7.08 -5.00
C ALA A 110 16.63 -6.27 -4.08
N GLY A 111 16.60 -6.58 -2.80
CA GLY A 111 15.71 -5.97 -1.80
C GLY A 111 15.91 -4.47 -1.62
N HIS A 112 17.05 -3.90 -2.05
CA HIS A 112 17.26 -2.46 -2.09
C HIS A 112 16.20 -1.73 -2.93
N LYS A 113 15.58 -2.39 -3.94
CA LYS A 113 14.50 -1.84 -4.76
C LYS A 113 13.21 -1.68 -3.96
N GLY A 114 12.80 -2.74 -3.24
CA GLY A 114 11.65 -2.69 -2.35
C GLY A 114 11.86 -1.75 -1.17
N TYR A 115 13.07 -1.68 -0.64
CA TYR A 115 13.41 -0.72 0.41
C TYR A 115 13.28 0.75 -0.08
N GLY A 116 13.77 1.04 -1.29
CA GLY A 116 13.56 2.36 -1.89
C GLY A 116 12.09 2.68 -2.12
N LEU A 117 11.30 1.68 -2.54
CA LEU A 117 9.85 1.83 -2.68
C LEU A 117 9.15 2.11 -1.33
N ALA A 118 9.53 1.40 -0.27
CA ALA A 118 9.00 1.63 1.08
C ALA A 118 9.30 3.06 1.57
N LEU A 119 10.52 3.56 1.39
CA LEU A 119 10.88 4.94 1.74
C LEU A 119 10.03 5.97 0.98
N MET A 120 9.76 5.73 -0.31
CA MET A 120 8.89 6.60 -1.11
C MET A 120 7.45 6.58 -0.57
N ILE A 121 6.92 5.40 -0.26
CA ILE A 121 5.55 5.25 0.25
C ILE A 121 5.41 5.92 1.62
N GLU A 122 6.36 5.72 2.53
CA GLU A 122 6.36 6.38 3.84
C GLU A 122 6.43 7.91 3.73
N ALA A 123 7.23 8.43 2.78
CA ALA A 123 7.29 9.86 2.53
C ALA A 123 5.95 10.41 2.02
N LEU A 124 5.30 9.71 1.06
CA LEU A 124 4.01 10.10 0.49
C LEU A 124 2.86 10.01 1.51
N THR A 125 2.92 9.05 2.43
CA THR A 125 1.86 8.79 3.41
C THR A 125 2.14 9.54 4.72
N GLY A 126 2.88 8.94 5.64
CA GLY A 126 3.18 9.50 6.96
C GLY A 126 3.95 10.81 6.90
N GLY A 127 4.93 10.93 5.96
CA GLY A 127 5.74 12.13 5.79
C GLY A 127 4.89 13.35 5.42
N LEU A 128 4.10 13.28 4.35
CA LEU A 128 3.23 14.38 3.92
C LEU A 128 2.08 14.66 4.90
N ALA A 129 1.61 13.63 5.61
CA ALA A 129 0.58 13.81 6.63
C ALA A 129 1.11 14.48 7.92
N GLY A 130 2.44 14.52 8.11
CA GLY A 130 3.07 14.97 9.37
C GLY A 130 2.70 14.06 10.55
N HIS A 131 2.30 12.82 10.28
CA HIS A 131 1.89 11.82 11.26
C HIS A 131 2.25 10.43 10.75
N GLY A 132 3.23 9.80 11.35
CA GLY A 132 3.81 8.55 10.84
C GLY A 132 4.54 7.77 11.93
N ARG A 133 5.60 7.08 11.56
CA ARG A 133 6.34 6.17 12.44
C ARG A 133 7.09 6.86 13.58
N ALA A 134 7.39 8.16 13.46
CA ALA A 134 7.98 8.92 14.57
C ALA A 134 6.97 9.14 15.70
N ASP A 135 5.69 9.26 15.37
CA ASP A 135 4.58 9.50 16.29
C ASP A 135 3.45 8.52 16.00
N PRO A 136 3.66 7.21 16.25
CA PRO A 136 2.67 6.20 15.91
C PRO A 136 1.39 6.37 16.74
N PRO A 137 0.21 6.13 16.15
CA PRO A 137 -1.04 6.18 16.89
C PRO A 137 -1.14 5.05 17.90
N ASP A 138 -1.94 5.27 18.95
CA ASP A 138 -2.35 4.21 19.86
C ASP A 138 -3.34 3.29 19.11
N GLY A 139 -2.91 2.08 18.81
CA GLY A 139 -3.70 1.09 18.09
C GLY A 139 -3.54 1.12 16.57
N TRP A 140 -4.48 0.48 15.87
CA TRP A 140 -4.44 0.40 14.41
C TRP A 140 -4.83 1.72 13.76
N GLY A 141 -4.06 2.10 12.75
CA GLY A 141 -4.34 3.28 11.94
C GLY A 141 -3.63 3.18 10.59
N ALA A 142 -4.10 3.92 9.61
CA ALA A 142 -3.47 3.98 8.30
C ALA A 142 -3.37 5.43 7.84
N THR A 143 -2.20 5.79 7.33
CA THR A 143 -2.00 6.99 6.52
C THR A 143 -2.16 6.62 5.07
N VAL A 144 -2.93 7.43 4.33
CA VAL A 144 -3.27 7.14 2.94
C VAL A 144 -2.92 8.34 2.07
N TYR A 145 -2.22 8.06 0.98
CA TYR A 145 -2.00 9.00 -0.11
C TYR A 145 -2.85 8.61 -1.30
N LEU A 146 -3.66 9.54 -1.80
CA LEU A 146 -4.48 9.36 -3.00
C LEU A 146 -4.24 10.51 -3.96
N GLN A 147 -3.89 10.18 -5.19
CA GLN A 147 -3.71 11.14 -6.27
C GLN A 147 -4.44 10.69 -7.52
N LEU A 148 -5.14 11.63 -8.15
CA LEU A 148 -5.80 11.44 -9.42
C LEU A 148 -5.11 12.30 -10.47
N TYR A 149 -4.96 11.76 -11.67
CA TYR A 149 -4.43 12.47 -12.83
C TYR A 149 -5.49 12.44 -13.92
N ASP A 150 -5.83 13.61 -14.42
CA ASP A 150 -6.63 13.74 -15.63
C ASP A 150 -5.69 13.80 -16.85
N PRO A 151 -5.64 12.77 -17.71
CA PRO A 151 -4.79 12.77 -18.88
C PRO A 151 -5.09 13.93 -19.84
N ALA A 152 -6.32 14.45 -19.83
CA ALA A 152 -6.69 15.58 -20.66
C ALA A 152 -5.94 16.88 -20.30
N ALA A 153 -5.50 17.00 -19.03
CA ALA A 153 -4.69 18.14 -18.57
C ALA A 153 -3.21 18.07 -19.02
N PHE A 154 -2.79 16.98 -19.68
CA PHE A 154 -1.42 16.77 -20.18
C PHE A 154 -1.40 16.73 -21.71
N ALA A 155 -1.17 15.56 -22.30
CA ALA A 155 -1.11 15.39 -23.75
C ALA A 155 -2.48 15.13 -24.42
N GLY A 156 -3.55 15.04 -23.62
CA GLY A 156 -4.89 14.69 -24.06
C GLY A 156 -5.25 13.23 -23.78
N ALA A 157 -6.54 12.98 -23.56
CA ALA A 157 -7.04 11.65 -23.21
C ALA A 157 -6.78 10.61 -24.32
N ASP A 158 -6.99 10.98 -25.59
CA ASP A 158 -6.80 10.07 -26.73
C ASP A 158 -5.32 9.71 -26.91
N ALA A 159 -4.41 10.68 -26.76
CA ALA A 159 -2.98 10.44 -26.85
C ALA A 159 -2.51 9.51 -25.73
N PHE A 160 -3.02 9.71 -24.52
CA PHE A 160 -2.73 8.86 -23.37
C PHE A 160 -3.23 7.42 -23.58
N THR A 161 -4.51 7.24 -23.92
CA THR A 161 -5.09 5.91 -24.16
C THR A 161 -4.43 5.19 -25.32
N GLY A 162 -4.07 5.91 -26.39
CA GLY A 162 -3.30 5.35 -27.49
C GLY A 162 -1.96 4.73 -27.02
N GLN A 163 -1.26 5.36 -26.09
CA GLN A 163 0.00 4.83 -25.54
C GLN A 163 -0.25 3.64 -24.59
N THR A 164 -1.25 3.73 -23.71
CA THR A 164 -1.54 2.65 -22.77
C THR A 164 -2.08 1.41 -23.48
N ASP A 165 -2.92 1.56 -24.49
CA ASP A 165 -3.40 0.46 -25.35
C ASP A 165 -2.24 -0.22 -26.09
N TRP A 166 -1.32 0.59 -26.64
CA TRP A 166 -0.14 0.04 -27.30
C TRP A 166 0.71 -0.80 -26.36
N ILE A 167 0.96 -0.31 -25.13
CA ILE A 167 1.73 -1.05 -24.11
C ILE A 167 1.04 -2.36 -23.76
N VAL A 168 -0.29 -2.36 -23.55
CA VAL A 168 -1.07 -3.58 -23.27
C VAL A 168 -0.94 -4.57 -24.42
N ALA A 169 -1.20 -4.12 -25.66
CA ALA A 169 -1.08 -4.97 -26.84
C ALA A 169 0.34 -5.50 -27.04
N ALA A 170 1.35 -4.66 -26.84
CA ALA A 170 2.74 -5.07 -26.95
C ALA A 170 3.14 -6.11 -25.89
N SER A 171 2.57 -6.00 -24.68
CA SER A 171 2.83 -6.96 -23.58
C SER A 171 2.28 -8.35 -23.85
N HIS A 172 1.24 -8.48 -24.67
CA HIS A 172 0.67 -9.78 -25.04
C HIS A 172 1.35 -10.48 -26.22
N ARG A 173 2.18 -9.76 -27.01
CA ARG A 173 2.82 -10.31 -28.22
C ARG A 173 3.91 -11.35 -27.96
N PRO A 174 4.75 -11.24 -26.89
CA PRO A 174 5.82 -12.18 -26.67
C PRO A 174 5.30 -13.60 -26.45
N VAL A 175 6.05 -14.58 -26.97
CA VAL A 175 5.77 -15.99 -26.70
C VAL A 175 5.90 -16.24 -25.20
N PRO A 176 4.89 -16.83 -24.55
CA PRO A 176 4.98 -17.14 -23.13
C PRO A 176 6.12 -18.12 -22.86
N ARG A 177 6.91 -17.86 -21.81
CA ARG A 177 7.95 -18.80 -21.35
C ARG A 177 7.38 -20.18 -21.01
N ASP A 178 6.15 -20.18 -20.46
CA ASP A 178 5.36 -21.38 -20.19
C ASP A 178 4.09 -21.29 -21.05
N PRO A 179 3.90 -22.18 -22.02
CA PRO A 179 2.70 -22.16 -22.90
C PRO A 179 1.37 -22.25 -22.15
N GLN A 180 1.36 -22.82 -20.93
CA GLN A 180 0.16 -22.91 -20.08
C GLN A 180 -0.08 -21.62 -19.27
N ARG A 181 0.85 -20.69 -19.30
CA ARG A 181 0.79 -19.42 -18.55
C ARG A 181 0.97 -18.23 -19.50
N PRO A 182 -0.11 -17.82 -20.21
CA PRO A 182 -0.02 -16.70 -21.13
C PRO A 182 0.40 -15.41 -20.38
N VAL A 183 1.10 -14.54 -21.09
CA VAL A 183 1.43 -13.21 -20.57
C VAL A 183 0.14 -12.45 -20.32
N ARG A 184 0.06 -11.77 -19.20
CA ARG A 184 -1.08 -10.95 -18.78
C ARG A 184 -0.59 -9.63 -18.22
N VAL A 185 -1.36 -8.58 -18.45
CA VAL A 185 -1.14 -7.33 -17.71
C VAL A 185 -1.81 -7.39 -16.34
N PRO A 186 -1.31 -6.63 -15.35
CA PRO A 186 -1.91 -6.58 -14.02
C PRO A 186 -3.39 -6.18 -14.07
N GLY A 187 -4.23 -6.89 -13.28
CA GLY A 187 -5.67 -6.65 -13.21
C GLY A 187 -6.53 -7.58 -14.07
N GLU A 188 -6.09 -8.04 -15.24
CA GLU A 188 -6.87 -8.85 -16.19
C GLU A 188 -7.55 -10.05 -15.55
N ARG A 189 -6.83 -10.81 -14.74
CA ARG A 189 -7.37 -12.02 -14.10
C ARG A 189 -8.48 -11.70 -13.11
N GLY A 190 -8.35 -10.60 -12.38
CA GLY A 190 -9.35 -10.11 -11.43
C GLY A 190 -10.62 -9.64 -12.15
N LEU A 191 -10.45 -8.85 -13.21
CA LEU A 191 -11.55 -8.35 -14.03
C LEU A 191 -12.30 -9.47 -14.75
N ALA A 192 -11.58 -10.46 -15.31
CA ALA A 192 -12.20 -11.63 -15.95
C ALA A 192 -13.05 -12.44 -14.96
N ARG A 193 -12.54 -12.68 -13.75
CA ARG A 193 -13.32 -13.36 -12.69
C ARG A 193 -14.56 -12.56 -12.28
N LYS A 194 -14.45 -11.24 -12.18
CA LYS A 194 -15.57 -10.37 -11.82
C LYS A 194 -16.67 -10.37 -12.87
N ARG A 195 -16.34 -10.48 -14.17
CA ARG A 195 -17.31 -10.63 -15.26
C ARG A 195 -18.02 -11.99 -15.26
N GLY A 196 -17.32 -13.05 -14.87
CA GLY A 196 -17.87 -14.41 -14.80
C GLY A 196 -18.60 -14.73 -13.49
N ALA A 197 -18.51 -13.89 -12.46
CA ALA A 197 -19.22 -14.08 -11.21
C ALA A 197 -20.69 -13.64 -11.37
N PRO A 198 -21.68 -14.39 -10.85
CA PRO A 198 -23.05 -13.92 -10.79
C PRO A 198 -23.08 -12.60 -10.01
N ARG A 199 -23.79 -11.59 -10.53
CA ARG A 199 -23.95 -10.29 -9.87
C ARG A 199 -24.60 -10.51 -8.53
N SER A 200 -23.85 -10.44 -7.44
CA SER A 200 -24.43 -10.27 -6.11
C SER A 200 -25.12 -8.91 -6.10
N THR A 201 -26.43 -8.89 -5.87
CA THR A 201 -27.16 -7.66 -5.56
C THR A 201 -26.42 -6.95 -4.42
N PRO A 202 -26.13 -5.66 -4.53
CA PRO A 202 -25.51 -4.94 -3.43
C PRO A 202 -26.50 -4.96 -2.27
N THR A 203 -26.19 -5.74 -1.24
CA THR A 203 -26.85 -5.59 0.05
C THR A 203 -26.48 -4.19 0.51
N SER A 204 -27.48 -3.32 0.59
CA SER A 204 -27.34 -1.97 1.12
C SER A 204 -26.98 -2.08 2.62
N ALA A 205 -25.70 -2.29 2.90
CA ALA A 205 -25.16 -2.05 4.22
C ALA A 205 -25.11 -0.52 4.36
N SER A 206 -26.19 0.05 4.90
CA SER A 206 -26.21 1.42 5.37
C SER A 206 -25.13 1.54 6.45
N CYS A 207 -23.98 2.09 6.10
CA CYS A 207 -22.99 2.51 7.06
C CYS A 207 -23.57 3.78 7.73
N SER A 208 -24.36 3.60 8.80
CA SER A 208 -24.76 4.68 9.67
C SER A 208 -23.56 5.07 10.51
N ILE A 209 -22.83 6.08 10.05
CA ILE A 209 -21.87 6.80 10.88
C ILE A 209 -22.70 7.56 11.92
N ALA A 210 -22.75 7.04 13.14
CA ALA A 210 -23.32 7.79 14.25
C ALA A 210 -22.49 9.06 14.44
N PRO A 211 -23.12 10.25 14.57
CA PRO A 211 -22.39 11.48 14.83
C PRO A 211 -21.74 11.40 16.22
N SER A 212 -20.42 11.45 16.28
CA SER A 212 -19.70 11.59 17.54
C SER A 212 -20.09 12.90 18.20
N ALA A 213 -20.60 12.82 19.42
CA ALA A 213 -20.95 13.96 20.23
C ALA A 213 -19.70 14.84 20.46
N ARG A 214 -19.69 16.01 19.83
CA ARG A 214 -18.71 17.07 20.14
C ARG A 214 -18.96 17.56 21.55
N THR A 215 -18.18 17.13 22.50
CA THR A 215 -18.10 17.77 23.82
C THR A 215 -17.49 19.18 23.62
N ARG A 216 -18.34 20.20 23.70
CA ARG A 216 -17.89 21.59 23.79
C ARG A 216 -17.16 21.75 25.13
N ARG A 217 -15.83 21.89 25.09
CA ARG A 217 -15.09 22.43 26.23
C ARG A 217 -15.34 23.93 26.28
N SER A 218 -16.08 24.36 27.29
CA SER A 218 -16.21 25.75 27.65
C SER A 218 -14.87 26.29 28.17
N SER A 219 -14.26 27.21 27.41
CA SER A 219 -13.11 27.97 27.87
C SER A 219 -13.61 29.13 28.74
N THR A 220 -13.56 29.00 30.05
CA THR A 220 -13.62 30.13 30.97
C THR A 220 -12.25 30.80 30.98
N ARG A 221 -12.18 31.97 30.38
CA ARG A 221 -11.06 32.92 30.56
C ARG A 221 -11.23 33.53 31.94
N SER A 222 -10.20 33.45 32.76
CA SER A 222 -9.98 34.38 33.87
C SER A 222 -8.86 35.34 33.51
N PRO A 223 -9.01 36.64 33.80
CA PRO A 223 -7.97 37.62 33.58
C PRO A 223 -7.16 37.79 34.85
N SER A 224 -5.84 37.81 34.76
CA SER A 224 -5.04 38.40 35.79
C SER A 224 -3.92 39.28 35.20
N ALA A 225 -3.93 40.46 35.68
CA ALA A 225 -3.11 41.60 35.47
C ALA A 225 -1.68 41.46 36.03
N GLY A 226 -0.84 42.39 35.60
CA GLY A 226 0.33 42.87 36.36
C GLY A 226 1.67 42.62 35.64
N CYS A 227 2.14 43.55 34.90
CA CYS A 227 2.98 44.71 35.17
C CYS A 227 4.44 44.42 35.65
N SER A 228 5.33 44.99 34.88
CA SER A 228 6.63 45.66 35.22
C SER A 228 7.93 44.87 35.12
N SER A 229 8.72 45.42 34.32
CA SER A 229 10.06 46.07 34.42
C SER A 229 11.25 45.31 33.83
N ARG A 230 11.83 46.01 32.86
CA ARG A 230 13.23 45.98 32.38
C ARG A 230 14.23 46.51 33.43
N PRO A 231 15.54 46.62 33.14
CA PRO A 231 16.53 45.85 32.34
C PRO A 231 17.88 45.73 33.16
N PRO A 232 19.10 45.85 32.68
CA PRO A 232 19.89 45.25 31.59
C PRO A 232 21.24 44.67 32.09
N THR A 233 21.91 43.89 31.31
CA THR A 233 23.31 44.03 30.84
C THR A 233 23.61 42.95 29.83
#